data_7eb370f462abe65717acfd494da3acc8
#
_entry.id   7eb370f462abe65717acfd494da3acc8
#
_cell.length_a   1.000
_cell.length_b   1.000
_cell.length_c   1.000
_cell.angle_alpha   90.00
_cell.angle_beta   90.00
_cell.angle_gamma   90.00
#
_symmetry.space_group_name_H-M   'P 1'
#
loop_
_entity.id
_entity.type
_entity.pdbx_description
1 polymer ?
#
loop_
_entity_poly.entity_id
_entity_poly.type
_entity_poly.pdbx_seq_one_letter_code
_entity_poly.pdbx_strand_id
1 'polypeptide(L)'
;MLNASFETNFGQRSFFEQRHHLRLLIRENNTVIGHMGISIRAIQMGPTLLTISGLGDVATDINYRGQGIATRLMHRAIQEVNASQCAFFLLFGNRPLYAASGFKSVTNTVRHCSLIGAKTGDIVETSNSGLMVLQLGSTRWDDAALIDLAGHAF
;
A
#
# COMPACT_ATOMS: atom_id res chain seq x y z
N MET A 1 -2.35 18.43 2.75
CA MET A 1 -2.07 17.48 1.65
C MET A 1 -2.97 16.24 1.73
N LEU A 2 -2.86 15.37 2.74
CA LEU A 2 -3.63 14.10 2.79
C LEU A 2 -5.14 14.31 2.65
N ASN A 3 -5.76 15.18 3.42
CA ASN A 3 -7.20 15.47 3.30
C ASN A 3 -7.63 15.82 1.86
N ALA A 4 -6.81 16.59 1.15
CA ALA A 4 -7.10 16.99 -0.22
C ALA A 4 -6.83 15.85 -1.24
N SER A 5 -6.01 14.88 -0.90
CA SER A 5 -5.66 13.77 -1.79
C SER A 5 -6.64 12.60 -1.71
N PHE A 6 -7.33 12.43 -0.58
CA PHE A 6 -8.16 11.25 -0.31
C PHE A 6 -9.62 11.57 0.00
N GLU A 7 -10.05 12.84 -0.10
CA GLU A 7 -11.41 13.27 0.23
C GLU A 7 -11.87 12.79 1.63
N THR A 8 -10.90 12.61 2.53
CA THR A 8 -11.08 12.04 3.86
C THR A 8 -10.48 12.96 4.91
N ASN A 9 -11.14 13.11 6.04
CA ASN A 9 -10.62 13.91 7.13
C ASN A 9 -9.61 13.14 7.98
N PHE A 10 -8.34 13.29 7.67
CA PHE A 10 -7.24 12.75 8.50
C PHE A 10 -7.10 13.48 9.84
N GLY A 11 -7.84 14.58 10.04
CA GLY A 11 -7.59 15.48 11.15
C GLY A 11 -6.17 16.06 11.03
N GLN A 12 -5.43 16.08 12.11
CA GLN A 12 -4.00 16.46 12.10
C GLN A 12 -3.07 15.24 12.13
N ARG A 13 -3.58 14.07 11.73
CA ARG A 13 -2.82 12.82 11.70
C ARG A 13 -2.26 12.54 10.31
N SER A 14 -1.27 11.66 10.27
CA SER A 14 -0.66 11.17 9.03
C SER A 14 -1.19 9.79 8.59
N PHE A 15 -2.30 9.37 9.17
CA PHE A 15 -3.03 8.14 8.83
C PHE A 15 -4.51 8.37 9.15
N PHE A 16 -5.40 7.60 8.51
CA PHE A 16 -6.84 7.67 8.78
C PHE A 16 -7.32 6.46 9.58
N GLU A 17 -7.23 5.27 9.03
CA GLU A 17 -7.75 4.04 9.62
C GLU A 17 -6.65 3.24 10.32
N GLN A 18 -5.49 3.10 9.66
CA GLN A 18 -4.40 2.26 10.10
C GLN A 18 -3.12 3.07 10.30
N ARG A 19 -2.44 2.84 11.41
CA ARG A 19 -1.11 3.43 11.63
C ARG A 19 -0.06 2.66 10.84
N HIS A 20 0.74 3.37 10.05
CA HIS A 20 1.84 2.79 9.31
C HIS A 20 3.04 2.46 10.21
N HIS A 21 3.74 1.37 9.91
CA HIS A 21 5.00 1.00 10.56
C HIS A 21 6.13 1.94 10.14
N LEU A 22 6.13 2.35 8.88
CA LEU A 22 7.08 3.31 8.33
C LEU A 22 6.33 4.35 7.51
N ARG A 23 6.76 5.61 7.60
CA ARG A 23 6.26 6.72 6.79
C ARG A 23 7.42 7.41 6.13
N LEU A 24 7.36 7.51 4.82
CA LEU A 24 8.32 8.22 4.01
C LEU A 24 7.75 9.59 3.65
N LEU A 25 8.53 10.62 3.91
CA LEU A 25 8.12 12.01 3.72
C LEU A 25 9.18 12.75 2.91
N ILE A 26 8.72 13.58 1.97
CA ILE A 26 9.55 14.65 1.39
C ILE A 26 9.02 15.97 1.91
N ARG A 27 9.93 16.82 2.35
CA ARG A 27 9.61 18.18 2.84
C ARG A 27 10.32 19.23 2.01
N GLU A 28 9.68 20.36 1.88
CA GLU A 28 10.26 21.59 1.38
C GLU A 28 9.85 22.72 2.31
N ASN A 29 10.81 23.53 2.77
CA ASN A 29 10.57 24.67 3.65
C ASN A 29 9.61 24.37 4.82
N ASN A 30 9.84 23.26 5.52
CA ASN A 30 9.02 22.78 6.65
C ASN A 30 7.62 22.23 6.28
N THR A 31 7.26 22.22 4.99
CA THR A 31 5.99 21.69 4.49
C THR A 31 6.19 20.28 3.94
N VAL A 32 5.30 19.34 4.28
CA VAL A 32 5.30 18.00 3.69
C VAL A 32 4.66 18.08 2.31
N ILE A 33 5.45 17.74 1.27
CA ILE A 33 5.02 17.78 -0.13
C ILE A 33 4.83 16.38 -0.74
N GLY A 34 5.28 15.33 -0.06
CA GLY A 34 5.06 13.95 -0.47
C GLY A 34 4.98 13.01 0.73
N HIS A 35 4.14 12.00 0.63
CA HIS A 35 3.89 11.01 1.68
C HIS A 35 3.69 9.62 1.08
N MET A 36 4.25 8.59 1.72
CA MET A 36 3.93 7.18 1.53
C MET A 36 3.93 6.47 2.88
N GLY A 37 2.91 5.66 3.13
CA GLY A 37 2.81 4.81 4.30
C GLY A 37 3.15 3.36 3.96
N ILE A 38 3.88 2.67 4.82
CA ILE A 38 4.20 1.25 4.69
C ILE A 38 3.75 0.53 5.96
N SER A 39 2.93 -0.50 5.78
CA SER A 39 2.48 -1.40 6.83
C SER A 39 3.13 -2.77 6.63
N ILE A 40 3.56 -3.42 7.72
CA ILE A 40 4.09 -4.79 7.69
C ILE A 40 3.10 -5.67 8.43
N ARG A 41 2.67 -6.76 7.80
CA ARG A 41 1.69 -7.67 8.40
C ARG A 41 1.77 -9.08 7.79
N ALA A 42 1.18 -10.03 8.49
CA ALA A 42 0.95 -11.37 7.94
C ALA A 42 -0.32 -11.40 7.10
N ILE A 43 -0.30 -12.18 6.04
CA ILE A 43 -1.46 -12.56 5.20
C ILE A 43 -1.42 -14.05 4.91
N GLN A 44 -2.55 -14.62 4.47
CA GLN A 44 -2.60 -15.95 3.90
C GLN A 44 -2.65 -15.88 2.38
N MET A 45 -1.78 -16.62 1.70
CA MET A 45 -1.85 -16.91 0.27
C MET A 45 -2.16 -18.40 0.11
N GLY A 46 -3.42 -18.74 -0.09
CA GLY A 46 -3.90 -20.11 0.04
C GLY A 46 -3.59 -20.68 1.44
N PRO A 47 -2.87 -21.82 1.55
CA PRO A 47 -2.51 -22.39 2.85
C PRO A 47 -1.26 -21.76 3.48
N THR A 48 -0.58 -20.85 2.80
CA THR A 48 0.73 -20.33 3.23
C THR A 48 0.61 -18.99 3.94
N LEU A 49 1.06 -18.93 5.19
CA LEU A 49 1.20 -17.68 5.94
C LEU A 49 2.47 -16.95 5.50
N LEU A 50 2.33 -15.70 5.10
CA LEU A 50 3.43 -14.86 4.60
C LEU A 50 3.48 -13.53 5.34
N THR A 51 4.68 -13.01 5.56
CA THR A 51 4.87 -11.62 5.94
C THR A 51 5.03 -10.76 4.69
N ILE A 52 4.24 -9.70 4.60
CA ILE A 52 4.24 -8.76 3.49
C ILE A 52 4.38 -7.31 3.97
N SER A 53 4.82 -6.45 3.06
CA SER A 53 4.67 -5.00 3.20
C SER A 53 3.47 -4.54 2.36
N GLY A 54 2.67 -3.63 2.89
CA GLY A 54 1.55 -3.00 2.18
C GLY A 54 1.82 -1.50 2.02
N LEU A 55 1.61 -0.95 0.83
CA LEU A 55 1.74 0.47 0.52
C LEU A 55 0.39 1.15 0.62
N GLY A 56 0.29 2.18 1.44
CA GLY A 56 -0.91 3.00 1.58
C GLY A 56 -0.61 4.50 1.65
N ASP A 57 -1.66 5.30 1.61
CA ASP A 57 -1.63 6.76 1.76
C ASP A 57 -0.59 7.47 0.89
N VAL A 58 -0.48 7.05 -0.38
CA VAL A 58 0.44 7.65 -1.36
C VAL A 58 -0.09 8.99 -1.83
N ALA A 59 0.58 10.07 -1.47
CA ALA A 59 0.17 11.42 -1.81
C ALA A 59 1.33 12.33 -2.21
N THR A 60 1.07 13.19 -3.19
CA THR A 60 1.93 14.33 -3.53
C THR A 60 1.09 15.59 -3.54
N ASP A 61 1.60 16.64 -2.91
CA ASP A 61 0.95 17.96 -2.92
C ASP A 61 0.68 18.40 -4.36
N ILE A 62 -0.51 18.96 -4.60
CA ILE A 62 -0.99 19.29 -5.95
C ILE A 62 -0.03 20.24 -6.69
N ASN A 63 0.59 21.16 -5.97
CA ASN A 63 1.50 22.14 -6.53
C ASN A 63 2.88 21.56 -6.88
N TYR A 64 3.16 20.34 -6.44
CA TYR A 64 4.44 19.65 -6.63
C TYR A 64 4.32 18.38 -7.50
N ARG A 65 3.15 18.15 -8.10
CA ARG A 65 2.95 17.03 -9.02
C ARG A 65 3.79 17.20 -10.29
N GLY A 66 4.12 16.10 -10.95
CA GLY A 66 4.97 16.11 -12.15
C GLY A 66 6.46 16.33 -11.90
N GLN A 67 6.90 16.53 -10.65
CA GLN A 67 8.30 16.81 -10.28
C GLN A 67 9.04 15.56 -9.75
N GLY A 68 8.53 14.35 -10.00
CA GLY A 68 9.19 13.11 -9.59
C GLY A 68 9.12 12.80 -8.08
N ILE A 69 8.34 13.54 -7.28
CA ILE A 69 8.23 13.35 -5.82
C ILE A 69 7.79 11.92 -5.48
N ALA A 70 6.71 11.44 -6.10
CA ALA A 70 6.20 10.09 -5.85
C ALA A 70 7.20 9.02 -6.30
N THR A 71 7.92 9.22 -7.41
CA THR A 71 8.96 8.30 -7.89
C THR A 71 10.11 8.19 -6.89
N ARG A 72 10.58 9.30 -6.34
CA ARG A 72 11.65 9.32 -5.32
C ARG A 72 11.21 8.60 -4.05
N LEU A 73 9.98 8.82 -3.60
CA LEU A 73 9.40 8.11 -2.44
C LEU A 73 9.29 6.62 -2.71
N MET A 74 8.84 6.22 -3.90
CA MET A 74 8.70 4.81 -4.28
C MET A 74 10.05 4.09 -4.31
N HIS A 75 11.09 4.71 -4.89
CA HIS A 75 12.43 4.14 -4.85
C HIS A 75 12.91 3.92 -3.42
N ARG A 76 12.69 4.89 -2.54
CA ARG A 76 13.05 4.74 -1.13
C ARG A 76 12.19 3.66 -0.45
N ALA A 77 10.90 3.59 -0.71
CA ALA A 77 10.02 2.56 -0.18
C ALA A 77 10.52 1.16 -0.55
N ILE A 78 10.86 0.94 -1.81
CA ILE A 78 11.39 -0.35 -2.29
C ILE A 78 12.72 -0.69 -1.61
N GLN A 79 13.61 0.28 -1.40
CA GLN A 79 14.86 0.04 -0.65
C GLN A 79 14.59 -0.41 0.79
N GLU A 80 13.66 0.24 1.49
CA GLU A 80 13.30 -0.10 2.87
C GLU A 80 12.67 -1.50 2.96
N VAL A 81 11.73 -1.83 2.07
CA VAL A 81 11.08 -3.14 2.11
C VAL A 81 11.99 -4.27 1.65
N ASN A 82 12.94 -4.03 0.75
CA ASN A 82 13.96 -5.01 0.36
C ASN A 82 14.90 -5.36 1.53
N ALA A 83 15.11 -4.43 2.45
CA ALA A 83 15.88 -4.69 3.68
C ALA A 83 15.06 -5.43 4.75
N SER A 84 13.75 -5.58 4.54
CA SER A 84 12.86 -6.33 5.43
C SER A 84 12.82 -7.82 5.05
N GLN A 85 12.26 -8.64 5.92
CA GLN A 85 12.04 -10.06 5.63
C GLN A 85 10.68 -10.35 4.98
N CYS A 86 10.09 -9.37 4.32
CA CYS A 86 8.82 -9.51 3.63
C CYS A 86 8.99 -10.29 2.32
N ALA A 87 8.04 -11.19 2.03
CA ALA A 87 8.05 -11.94 0.77
C ALA A 87 7.62 -11.08 -0.41
N PHE A 88 6.68 -10.16 -0.17
CA PHE A 88 6.08 -9.31 -1.20
C PHE A 88 5.82 -7.90 -0.69
N PHE A 89 5.82 -6.94 -1.61
CA PHE A 89 5.30 -5.59 -1.41
C PHE A 89 3.99 -5.46 -2.21
N LEU A 90 2.92 -5.16 -1.53
CA LEU A 90 1.56 -5.13 -2.07
C LEU A 90 1.00 -3.72 -2.07
N LEU A 91 0.12 -3.43 -3.02
CA LEU A 91 -0.68 -2.20 -3.03
C LEU A 91 -2.02 -2.45 -3.74
N PHE A 92 -2.98 -1.56 -3.50
CA PHE A 92 -4.21 -1.47 -4.28
C PHE A 92 -4.20 -0.18 -5.10
N GLY A 93 -4.29 -0.31 -6.43
CA GLY A 93 -4.28 0.83 -7.32
C GLY A 93 -3.85 0.51 -8.74
N ASN A 94 -3.84 1.52 -9.59
CA ASN A 94 -3.56 1.37 -11.02
C ASN A 94 -2.71 2.52 -11.60
N ARG A 95 -2.03 3.30 -10.74
CA ARG A 95 -1.23 4.43 -11.25
C ARG A 95 -0.03 3.93 -12.04
N PRO A 96 0.34 4.59 -13.15
CA PRO A 96 1.50 4.23 -13.97
C PRO A 96 2.81 4.10 -13.18
N LEU A 97 2.96 4.87 -12.12
CA LEU A 97 4.08 4.80 -11.18
C LEU A 97 4.34 3.37 -10.68
N TYR A 98 3.28 2.62 -10.37
CA TYR A 98 3.41 1.30 -9.76
C TYR A 98 3.99 0.29 -10.76
N ALA A 99 3.43 0.23 -11.96
CA ALA A 99 3.96 -0.62 -13.03
C ALA A 99 5.40 -0.23 -13.40
N ALA A 100 5.69 1.07 -13.51
CA ALA A 100 7.03 1.58 -13.76
C ALA A 100 8.03 1.24 -12.65
N SER A 101 7.55 0.97 -11.44
CA SER A 101 8.36 0.55 -10.28
C SER A 101 8.49 -0.97 -10.13
N GLY A 102 7.97 -1.75 -11.09
CA GLY A 102 8.09 -3.20 -11.13
C GLY A 102 6.92 -3.98 -10.51
N PHE A 103 5.89 -3.30 -10.02
CA PHE A 103 4.68 -3.98 -9.58
C PHE A 103 3.91 -4.59 -10.75
N LYS A 104 3.37 -5.77 -10.55
CA LYS A 104 2.53 -6.49 -11.51
C LYS A 104 1.10 -6.56 -11.00
N SER A 105 0.13 -6.28 -11.84
CA SER A 105 -1.28 -6.51 -11.54
C SER A 105 -1.56 -8.01 -11.45
N VAL A 106 -2.36 -8.41 -10.48
CA VAL A 106 -2.81 -9.78 -10.26
C VAL A 106 -4.33 -9.83 -10.18
N THR A 107 -4.91 -11.01 -10.45
CA THR A 107 -6.36 -11.18 -10.53
C THR A 107 -6.93 -12.02 -9.39
N ASN A 108 -6.11 -12.31 -8.39
CA ASN A 108 -6.54 -13.08 -7.23
C ASN A 108 -7.80 -12.51 -6.58
N THR A 109 -8.66 -13.37 -6.08
CA THR A 109 -9.71 -12.98 -5.15
C THR A 109 -9.07 -12.61 -3.81
N VAL A 110 -9.43 -11.44 -3.30
CA VAL A 110 -8.92 -10.90 -2.03
C VAL A 110 -10.03 -10.93 -1.00
N ARG A 111 -9.81 -11.61 0.10
CA ARG A 111 -10.66 -11.61 1.30
C ARG A 111 -10.14 -10.58 2.29
N HIS A 112 -11.01 -9.71 2.74
CA HIS A 112 -10.66 -8.68 3.72
C HIS A 112 -11.86 -8.24 4.54
N CYS A 113 -11.61 -7.57 5.66
CA CYS A 113 -12.64 -6.88 6.42
C CYS A 113 -12.93 -5.52 5.75
N SER A 114 -14.18 -5.24 5.46
CA SER A 114 -14.57 -3.92 4.97
C SER A 114 -14.52 -2.89 6.11
N LEU A 115 -14.11 -1.66 5.78
CA LEU A 115 -14.18 -0.52 6.70
C LEU A 115 -15.09 0.56 6.11
N ILE A 116 -16.08 0.98 6.89
CA ILE A 116 -17.02 2.04 6.52
C ILE A 116 -16.89 3.17 7.54
N GLY A 117 -16.26 4.26 7.13
CA GLY A 117 -15.99 5.40 8.03
C GLY A 117 -15.19 5.01 9.28
N ALA A 118 -14.15 4.20 9.11
CA ALA A 118 -13.30 3.63 10.16
C ALA A 118 -14.05 2.72 11.16
N LYS A 119 -15.16 2.12 10.74
CA LYS A 119 -15.89 1.10 11.52
C LYS A 119 -15.76 -0.24 10.80
N THR A 120 -15.54 -1.30 11.58
CA THR A 120 -15.52 -2.68 11.10
C THR A 120 -16.87 -3.02 10.47
N GLY A 121 -16.83 -3.45 9.22
CA GLY A 121 -17.98 -3.99 8.49
C GLY A 121 -17.83 -5.50 8.30
N ASP A 122 -18.40 -6.00 7.20
CA ASP A 122 -18.41 -7.42 6.88
C ASP A 122 -17.05 -7.92 6.35
N ILE A 123 -16.84 -9.22 6.42
CA ILE A 123 -15.79 -9.90 5.64
C ILE A 123 -16.29 -10.04 4.22
N VAL A 124 -15.52 -9.52 3.27
CA VAL A 124 -15.87 -9.51 1.85
C VAL A 124 -14.77 -10.16 1.02
N GLU A 125 -15.17 -10.75 -0.09
CA GLU A 125 -14.25 -11.27 -1.13
C GLU A 125 -14.44 -10.43 -2.40
N THR A 126 -13.32 -9.87 -2.88
CA THR A 126 -13.33 -8.99 -4.06
C THR A 126 -12.39 -9.54 -5.11
N SER A 127 -12.94 -9.85 -6.29
CA SER A 127 -12.16 -10.15 -7.49
C SER A 127 -11.85 -8.84 -8.23
N ASN A 128 -10.72 -8.80 -8.93
CA ASN A 128 -10.26 -7.59 -9.63
C ASN A 128 -10.15 -6.36 -8.71
N SER A 129 -9.65 -6.59 -7.51
CA SER A 129 -9.52 -5.56 -6.46
C SER A 129 -8.54 -4.43 -6.78
N GLY A 130 -7.81 -4.51 -7.89
CA GLY A 130 -6.71 -3.62 -8.20
C GLY A 130 -5.43 -3.95 -7.43
N LEU A 131 -5.33 -5.17 -6.90
CA LEU A 131 -4.12 -5.64 -6.23
C LEU A 131 -2.95 -5.67 -7.20
N MET A 132 -1.83 -5.08 -6.78
CA MET A 132 -0.55 -5.16 -7.47
C MET A 132 0.52 -5.68 -6.51
N VAL A 133 1.44 -6.45 -7.05
CA VAL A 133 2.45 -7.21 -6.29
C VAL A 133 3.85 -6.93 -6.84
N LEU A 134 4.79 -6.62 -5.94
CA LEU A 134 6.22 -6.64 -6.21
C LEU A 134 6.86 -7.76 -5.37
N GLN A 135 7.51 -8.72 -6.01
CA GLN A 135 8.22 -9.80 -5.33
C GLN A 135 9.53 -9.26 -4.73
N LEU A 136 9.77 -9.54 -3.44
CA LEU A 136 10.97 -9.09 -2.72
C LEU A 136 11.96 -10.25 -2.48
N GLY A 137 11.45 -11.44 -2.24
CA GLY A 137 12.25 -12.62 -1.93
C GLY A 137 12.16 -13.72 -2.99
N SER A 138 12.50 -14.95 -2.60
CA SER A 138 12.45 -16.13 -3.47
C SER A 138 11.07 -16.78 -3.56
N THR A 139 10.15 -16.42 -2.66
CA THR A 139 8.78 -16.95 -2.66
C THR A 139 8.08 -16.54 -3.95
N ARG A 140 7.49 -17.48 -4.66
CA ARG A 140 6.71 -17.20 -5.87
C ARG A 140 5.29 -16.81 -5.51
N TRP A 141 4.76 -15.86 -6.24
CA TRP A 141 3.34 -15.50 -6.15
C TRP A 141 2.49 -16.60 -6.79
N ASP A 142 1.40 -16.98 -6.13
CA ASP A 142 0.43 -17.95 -6.64
C ASP A 142 -0.81 -17.20 -7.15
N ASP A 143 -0.93 -17.08 -8.47
CA ASP A 143 -2.03 -16.38 -9.13
C ASP A 143 -3.40 -17.04 -8.93
N ALA A 144 -3.44 -18.32 -8.51
CA ALA A 144 -4.69 -19.06 -8.29
C ALA A 144 -5.16 -19.03 -6.82
N ALA A 145 -4.30 -18.61 -5.90
CA ALA A 145 -4.60 -18.63 -4.48
C ALA A 145 -5.60 -17.56 -4.08
N LEU A 146 -6.47 -17.87 -3.12
CA LEU A 146 -7.20 -16.84 -2.35
C LEU A 146 -6.19 -16.07 -1.48
N ILE A 147 -6.24 -14.76 -1.55
CA ILE A 147 -5.43 -13.88 -0.70
C ILE A 147 -6.30 -13.39 0.45
N ASP A 148 -6.04 -13.89 1.65
CA ASP A 148 -6.73 -13.43 2.86
C ASP A 148 -5.83 -12.43 3.61
N LEU A 149 -6.27 -11.18 3.67
CA LEU A 149 -5.50 -10.10 4.31
C LEU A 149 -5.49 -10.20 5.83
N ALA A 150 -6.24 -11.12 6.44
CA ALA A 150 -6.38 -11.25 7.89
C ALA A 150 -6.76 -9.92 8.58
N GLY A 151 -7.53 -9.10 7.88
CA GLY A 151 -7.95 -7.77 8.32
C GLY A 151 -8.43 -6.91 7.16
N HIS A 152 -8.39 -5.59 7.33
CA HIS A 152 -8.79 -4.64 6.27
C HIS A 152 -7.67 -4.45 5.21
N ALA A 153 -8.01 -3.89 4.07
CA ALA A 153 -7.04 -3.44 3.06
C ALA A 153 -6.17 -2.28 3.61
N PHE A 154 -5.06 -1.97 2.96
CA PHE A 154 -4.09 -0.94 3.35
C PHE A 154 -3.98 0.15 2.28
#